data_cc55b68d0a4d5217908054e59f2e4b65
#
_entry.id   cc55b68d0a4d5217908054e59f2e4b65
#
_cell.length_a   1.000
_cell.length_b   1.000
_cell.length_c   1.000
_cell.angle_alpha   90.00
_cell.angle_beta   90.00
_cell.angle_gamma   90.00
#
_symmetry.space_group_name_H-M   'P 1'
#
loop_
_entity.id
_entity.type
_entity.pdbx_description
1 polymer ?
#
loop_
_entity_poly.entity_id
_entity_poly.type
_entity_poly.pdbx_seq_one_letter_code
_entity_poly.pdbx_strand_id
1 'polypeptide(L)'
;MQHFDYIFTGSGLSALMTVYEMLLSGNFDDKSILLLDENAKKVNDRTWCFWDEEDTPPKGHPSKRGESLEKIVSKNWNQAIFANDKFNRVLELAPYQYKKIDGLDFYKLVFKKISEHKNIHFLNQKVVNFTELGNHCIVKTEQESFTCNKIFNSIYNPKVV
;
A
#
# COMPACT_ATOMS: atom_id res chain seq x y z
N MET A 1 -16.01 -7.62 21.13
CA MET A 1 -15.32 -7.28 19.87
C MET A 1 -14.27 -6.23 20.17
N GLN A 2 -13.05 -6.44 19.68
CA GLN A 2 -11.99 -5.44 19.80
C GLN A 2 -12.31 -4.25 18.88
N HIS A 3 -12.02 -3.03 19.34
CA HIS A 3 -12.28 -1.79 18.60
C HIS A 3 -10.97 -1.18 18.10
N PHE A 4 -10.99 -0.64 16.86
CA PHE A 4 -9.89 0.08 16.23
C PHE A 4 -10.38 1.44 15.70
N ASP A 5 -9.49 2.41 15.61
CA ASP A 5 -9.80 3.67 14.92
C ASP A 5 -9.97 3.41 13.42
N TYR A 6 -9.09 2.61 12.85
CA TYR A 6 -9.07 2.30 11.42
C TYR A 6 -8.92 0.80 11.17
N ILE A 7 -9.71 0.25 10.26
CA ILE A 7 -9.51 -1.09 9.72
C ILE A 7 -9.30 -1.01 8.20
N PHE A 8 -8.24 -1.64 7.73
CA PHE A 8 -7.97 -1.85 6.31
C PHE A 8 -8.31 -3.31 5.95
N THR A 9 -9.27 -3.50 5.05
CA THR A 9 -9.61 -4.82 4.52
C THR A 9 -8.91 -5.01 3.19
N GLY A 10 -7.92 -5.87 3.20
CA GLY A 10 -6.91 -6.04 2.17
C GLY A 10 -5.67 -5.19 2.43
N SER A 11 -4.49 -5.80 2.32
CA SER A 11 -3.18 -5.17 2.47
C SER A 11 -2.40 -5.16 1.15
N GLY A 12 -3.05 -4.68 0.09
CA GLY A 12 -2.41 -4.39 -1.19
C GLY A 12 -1.57 -3.11 -1.15
N LEU A 13 -1.00 -2.72 -2.30
CA LEU A 13 -0.14 -1.53 -2.43
C LEU A 13 -0.80 -0.29 -1.81
N SER A 14 -2.04 0.01 -2.19
CA SER A 14 -2.76 1.21 -1.74
C SER A 14 -2.92 1.26 -0.22
N ALA A 15 -3.39 0.17 0.39
CA ALA A 15 -3.58 0.09 1.83
C ALA A 15 -2.25 0.23 2.58
N LEU A 16 -1.23 -0.53 2.17
CA LEU A 16 0.08 -0.49 2.80
C LEU A 16 0.78 0.86 2.61
N MET A 17 0.66 1.51 1.44
CA MET A 17 1.17 2.86 1.25
C MET A 17 0.47 3.88 2.13
N THR A 18 -0.86 3.79 2.24
CA THR A 18 -1.63 4.68 3.11
C THR A 18 -1.16 4.55 4.56
N VAL A 19 -1.06 3.31 5.08
CA VAL A 19 -0.57 3.08 6.46
C VAL A 19 0.87 3.57 6.61
N TYR A 20 1.73 3.33 5.64
CA TYR A 20 3.11 3.81 5.66
C TYR A 20 3.20 5.34 5.75
N GLU A 21 2.38 6.06 4.97
CA GLU A 21 2.29 7.53 5.04
C GLU A 21 1.72 8.03 6.38
N MET A 22 0.69 7.35 6.90
CA MET A 22 0.15 7.65 8.23
C MET A 22 1.26 7.59 9.29
N LEU A 23 2.11 6.55 9.24
CA LEU A 23 3.24 6.37 10.15
C LEU A 23 4.35 7.42 9.96
N LEU A 24 4.65 7.81 8.72
CA LEU A 24 5.67 8.82 8.45
C LEU A 24 5.22 10.21 8.88
N SER A 25 3.92 10.49 8.85
CA SER A 25 3.36 11.79 9.22
C SER A 25 3.42 12.09 10.70
N GLY A 26 3.45 11.06 11.56
CA GLY A 26 3.34 11.18 13.03
C GLY A 26 1.96 11.62 13.52
N ASN A 27 1.01 11.91 12.63
CA ASN A 27 -0.33 12.40 13.01
C ASN A 27 -1.27 11.27 13.49
N PHE A 28 -0.83 10.02 13.41
CA PHE A 28 -1.63 8.83 13.71
C PHE A 28 -0.98 7.96 14.81
N ASP A 29 -0.01 8.48 15.53
CA ASP A 29 0.73 7.74 16.55
C ASP A 29 -0.15 7.31 17.73
N ASP A 30 -1.26 8.03 17.96
CA ASP A 30 -2.29 7.73 18.97
C ASP A 30 -3.42 6.83 18.44
N LYS A 31 -3.43 6.48 17.17
CA LYS A 31 -4.52 5.75 16.52
C LYS A 31 -4.24 4.24 16.46
N SER A 32 -5.25 3.46 16.77
CA SER A 32 -5.23 2.01 16.63
C SER A 32 -5.62 1.60 15.20
N ILE A 33 -4.76 0.83 14.54
CA ILE A 33 -4.94 0.41 13.14
C ILE A 33 -4.88 -1.11 13.04
N LEU A 34 -5.84 -1.70 12.34
CA LEU A 34 -5.86 -3.11 12.00
C LEU A 34 -5.80 -3.29 10.49
N LEU A 35 -4.87 -4.11 10.03
CA LEU A 35 -4.78 -4.60 8.65
C LEU A 35 -5.24 -6.06 8.61
N LEU A 36 -6.18 -6.36 7.75
CA LEU A 36 -6.73 -7.72 7.53
C LEU A 36 -6.47 -8.15 6.10
N ASP A 37 -5.83 -9.29 5.90
CA ASP A 37 -5.62 -9.87 4.57
C ASP A 37 -5.54 -11.40 4.67
N GLU A 38 -6.13 -12.11 3.71
CA GLU A 38 -6.01 -13.56 3.62
C GLU A 38 -4.61 -14.03 3.17
N ASN A 39 -3.78 -13.11 2.67
CA ASN A 39 -2.43 -13.40 2.21
C ASN A 39 -1.40 -12.87 3.21
N ALA A 40 -0.49 -13.72 3.64
CA ALA A 40 0.54 -13.39 4.63
C ALA A 40 1.67 -12.46 4.11
N LYS A 41 1.67 -12.06 2.82
CA LYS A 41 2.65 -11.16 2.20
C LYS A 41 4.12 -11.59 2.34
N LYS A 42 4.36 -12.90 2.29
CA LYS A 42 5.70 -13.49 2.48
C LYS A 42 6.41 -13.89 1.18
N VAL A 43 5.75 -13.68 0.05
CA VAL A 43 6.28 -14.05 -1.28
C VAL A 43 6.24 -12.84 -2.21
N ASN A 44 7.03 -12.89 -3.28
CA ASN A 44 7.01 -11.89 -4.35
C ASN A 44 5.88 -12.17 -5.33
N ASP A 45 4.64 -11.87 -4.93
CA ASP A 45 3.42 -12.14 -5.69
C ASP A 45 3.00 -10.97 -6.60
N ARG A 46 3.65 -9.81 -6.46
CA ARG A 46 3.34 -8.58 -7.19
C ARG A 46 4.60 -7.85 -7.63
N THR A 47 4.43 -7.09 -8.69
CA THR A 47 5.41 -6.11 -9.19
C THR A 47 4.67 -4.80 -9.40
N TRP A 48 5.23 -3.70 -8.94
CA TRP A 48 4.67 -2.37 -9.17
C TRP A 48 5.68 -1.50 -9.89
N CYS A 49 5.15 -0.69 -10.81
CA CYS A 49 5.93 0.28 -11.55
C CYS A 49 5.32 1.66 -11.37
N PHE A 50 6.17 2.67 -11.39
CA PHE A 50 5.76 4.06 -11.25
C PHE A 50 6.71 4.98 -12.00
N TRP A 51 6.22 6.17 -12.30
CA TRP A 51 7.00 7.26 -12.87
C TRP A 51 7.56 8.13 -11.76
N ASP A 52 8.81 8.54 -11.90
CA ASP A 52 9.46 9.47 -11.00
C ASP A 52 10.33 10.44 -11.79
N GLU A 53 10.51 11.65 -11.27
CA GLU A 53 11.44 12.60 -11.88
C GLU A 53 12.88 12.23 -11.50
N GLU A 54 13.79 12.37 -12.48
CA GLU A 54 15.20 12.18 -12.26
C GLU A 54 15.75 13.29 -11.35
N ASP A 55 16.31 12.89 -10.19
CA ASP A 55 17.06 13.74 -9.25
C ASP A 55 16.38 15.02 -8.73
N THR A 56 15.08 15.16 -8.83
CA THR A 56 14.40 16.30 -8.23
C THR A 56 13.75 15.87 -6.91
N PRO A 57 14.26 16.33 -5.75
CA PRO A 57 13.47 16.18 -4.53
C PRO A 57 12.13 16.89 -4.76
N PRO A 58 10.99 16.27 -4.47
CA PRO A 58 9.67 16.85 -4.72
C PRO A 58 9.61 18.23 -4.07
N LYS A 59 9.45 19.27 -4.89
CA LYS A 59 9.32 20.65 -4.43
C LYS A 59 8.10 20.73 -3.52
N GLY A 60 8.33 20.92 -2.23
CA GLY A 60 7.30 21.17 -1.25
C GLY A 60 6.86 20.01 -0.35
N HIS A 61 7.34 18.80 -0.56
CA HIS A 61 7.20 17.72 0.42
C HIS A 61 8.60 17.19 0.80
N PRO A 62 9.01 17.30 2.07
CA PRO A 62 10.14 16.52 2.57
C PRO A 62 9.67 15.06 2.66
N SER A 63 9.56 14.39 1.53
CA SER A 63 9.08 13.03 1.53
C SER A 63 10.21 12.09 1.91
N LYS A 64 10.32 11.80 3.20
CA LYS A 64 10.98 10.57 3.69
C LYS A 64 10.54 9.32 2.91
N ARG A 65 9.42 9.40 2.19
CA ARG A 65 8.86 8.42 1.27
C ARG A 65 9.80 8.12 0.09
N GLY A 66 10.24 9.14 -0.65
CA GLY A 66 11.09 8.98 -1.84
C GLY A 66 12.37 8.25 -1.51
N GLU A 67 13.08 8.67 -0.44
CA GLU A 67 14.29 8.01 0.02
C GLU A 67 14.09 6.54 0.42
N SER A 68 12.92 6.19 0.96
CA SER A 68 12.63 4.83 1.40
C SER A 68 12.28 3.91 0.24
N LEU A 69 11.46 4.39 -0.71
CA LEU A 69 11.11 3.61 -1.90
C LEU A 69 12.29 3.46 -2.85
N GLU A 70 13.15 4.46 -2.97
CA GLU A 70 14.35 4.40 -3.81
C GLU A 70 15.26 3.22 -3.43
N LYS A 71 15.33 2.89 -2.14
CA LYS A 71 16.13 1.77 -1.63
C LYS A 71 15.66 0.39 -2.09
N ILE A 72 14.42 0.28 -2.56
CA ILE A 72 13.80 -0.98 -3.01
C ILE A 72 13.51 -0.98 -4.51
N VAL A 73 13.97 0.04 -5.24
CA VAL A 73 13.89 0.03 -6.71
C VAL A 73 14.78 -1.08 -7.24
N SER A 74 14.17 -2.06 -7.90
CA SER A 74 14.88 -3.21 -8.48
C SER A 74 15.31 -2.96 -9.92
N LYS A 75 14.67 -2.01 -10.62
CA LYS A 75 14.99 -1.63 -11.99
C LYS A 75 14.46 -0.23 -12.29
N ASN A 76 15.21 0.53 -13.08
CA ASN A 76 14.79 1.77 -13.68
C ASN A 76 15.07 1.79 -15.19
N TRP A 77 14.29 2.57 -15.93
CA TRP A 77 14.44 2.77 -17.37
C TRP A 77 14.35 4.26 -17.69
N ASN A 78 15.31 4.73 -18.49
CA ASN A 78 15.37 6.11 -19.00
C ASN A 78 14.84 6.19 -20.44
N GLN A 79 14.58 5.05 -21.04
CA GLN A 79 14.09 4.94 -22.41
C GLN A 79 12.94 3.95 -22.48
N ALA A 80 12.02 4.18 -23.41
CA ALA A 80 10.97 3.25 -23.78
C ALA A 80 10.97 3.02 -25.29
N ILE A 81 10.56 1.84 -25.71
CA ILE A 81 10.37 1.53 -27.14
C ILE A 81 8.86 1.51 -27.42
N PHE A 82 8.45 2.32 -28.38
CA PHE A 82 7.11 2.27 -28.92
C PHE A 82 7.17 1.68 -30.32
N ALA A 83 6.59 0.51 -30.53
CA ALA A 83 6.73 -0.24 -31.77
C ALA A 83 5.46 -1.00 -32.15
N ASN A 84 5.28 -1.20 -33.45
CA ASN A 84 4.38 -2.17 -34.06
C ASN A 84 5.04 -2.75 -35.32
N ASP A 85 4.33 -3.54 -36.11
CA ASP A 85 4.87 -4.21 -37.31
C ASP A 85 5.44 -3.26 -38.37
N LYS A 86 5.05 -1.99 -38.35
CA LYS A 86 5.43 -0.97 -39.37
C LYS A 86 6.20 0.21 -38.78
N PHE A 87 6.33 0.28 -37.48
CA PHE A 87 6.86 1.45 -36.81
C PHE A 87 7.67 1.02 -35.55
N ASN A 88 8.82 1.64 -35.38
CA ASN A 88 9.65 1.50 -34.19
C ASN A 88 10.27 2.84 -33.84
N ARG A 89 10.11 3.27 -32.60
CA ARG A 89 10.68 4.50 -32.09
C ARG A 89 11.17 4.31 -30.64
N VAL A 90 12.39 4.73 -30.38
CA VAL A 90 12.93 4.89 -29.03
C VAL A 90 12.49 6.26 -28.53
N LEU A 91 11.96 6.30 -27.31
CA LEU A 91 11.55 7.51 -26.61
C LEU A 91 12.48 7.73 -25.44
N GLU A 92 13.11 8.90 -25.38
CA GLU A 92 13.78 9.37 -24.16
C GLU A 92 12.72 9.79 -23.15
N LEU A 93 12.85 9.32 -21.92
CA LEU A 93 11.85 9.56 -20.86
C LEU A 93 12.16 10.80 -20.01
N ALA A 94 13.36 11.38 -20.15
CA ALA A 94 13.77 12.57 -19.39
C ALA A 94 12.70 13.69 -19.48
N PRO A 95 12.35 14.38 -18.38
CA PRO A 95 12.98 14.33 -17.05
C PRO A 95 12.49 13.18 -16.16
N TYR A 96 11.73 12.24 -16.68
CA TYR A 96 11.16 11.12 -15.92
C TYR A 96 11.97 9.84 -16.11
N GLN A 97 11.85 8.97 -15.12
CA GLN A 97 12.28 7.58 -15.17
C GLN A 97 11.06 6.68 -14.89
N TYR A 98 11.02 5.52 -15.51
CA TYR A 98 10.06 4.47 -15.16
C TYR A 98 10.76 3.50 -14.23
N LYS A 99 10.26 3.36 -13.00
CA LYS A 99 10.87 2.57 -11.93
C LYS A 99 10.03 1.35 -11.60
N LYS A 100 10.70 0.27 -11.20
CA LYS A 100 10.09 -0.99 -10.79
C LYS A 100 10.49 -1.32 -9.35
N ILE A 101 9.52 -1.76 -8.56
CA ILE A 101 9.75 -2.38 -7.25
C ILE A 101 9.13 -3.77 -7.20
N ASP A 102 9.76 -4.67 -6.47
CA ASP A 102 9.24 -6.00 -6.22
C ASP A 102 8.36 -6.02 -4.97
N GLY A 103 7.24 -6.75 -5.03
CA GLY A 103 6.24 -6.75 -3.96
C GLY A 103 6.81 -7.19 -2.62
N LEU A 104 7.64 -8.22 -2.61
CA LEU A 104 8.25 -8.72 -1.37
C LEU A 104 9.12 -7.67 -0.67
N ASP A 105 9.89 -6.88 -1.42
CA ASP A 105 10.76 -5.87 -0.83
C ASP A 105 9.95 -4.69 -0.31
N PHE A 106 8.86 -4.34 -0.99
CA PHE A 106 7.89 -3.37 -0.49
C PHE A 106 7.20 -3.87 0.79
N TYR A 107 6.76 -5.12 0.84
CA TYR A 107 6.17 -5.70 2.05
C TYR A 107 7.15 -5.65 3.22
N LYS A 108 8.39 -6.07 3.02
CA LYS A 108 9.44 -6.01 4.06
C LYS A 108 9.64 -4.58 4.59
N LEU A 109 9.71 -3.60 3.68
CA LEU A 109 9.86 -2.19 4.05
C LEU A 109 8.72 -1.72 4.95
N VAL A 110 7.48 -1.93 4.52
CA VAL A 110 6.30 -1.42 5.24
C VAL A 110 6.08 -2.18 6.54
N PHE A 111 6.17 -3.53 6.55
CA PHE A 111 5.97 -4.31 7.76
C PHE A 111 7.08 -4.09 8.79
N LYS A 112 8.31 -3.81 8.36
CA LYS A 112 9.36 -3.37 9.27
C LYS A 112 8.94 -2.08 9.98
N LYS A 113 8.41 -1.11 9.23
CA LYS A 113 7.92 0.15 9.82
C LYS A 113 6.74 -0.08 10.75
N ILE A 114 5.77 -0.90 10.36
CA ILE A 114 4.63 -1.28 11.20
C ILE A 114 5.08 -1.91 12.52
N SER A 115 6.11 -2.77 12.51
CA SER A 115 6.60 -3.45 13.71
C SER A 115 7.21 -2.53 14.78
N GLU A 116 7.51 -1.28 14.41
CA GLU A 116 7.97 -0.25 15.35
C GLU A 116 6.81 0.39 16.15
N HIS A 117 5.55 0.12 15.78
CA HIS A 117 4.35 0.72 16.35
C HIS A 117 3.43 -0.32 16.99
N LYS A 118 3.25 -0.22 18.32
CA LYS A 118 2.46 -1.19 19.09
C LYS A 118 0.94 -1.11 18.88
N ASN A 119 0.47 -0.01 18.33
CA ASN A 119 -0.94 0.28 18.06
C ASN A 119 -1.39 -0.16 16.66
N ILE A 120 -0.50 -0.77 15.87
CA ILE A 120 -0.82 -1.27 14.53
C ILE A 120 -0.66 -2.78 14.50
N HIS A 121 -1.70 -3.44 14.01
CA HIS A 121 -1.78 -4.90 13.98
C HIS A 121 -2.03 -5.38 12.55
N PHE A 122 -1.39 -6.47 12.18
CA PHE A 122 -1.69 -7.22 10.97
C PHE A 122 -2.17 -8.61 11.36
N LEU A 123 -3.35 -8.99 10.88
CA LEU A 123 -3.90 -10.33 11.05
C LEU A 123 -4.09 -10.98 9.69
N ASN A 124 -3.51 -12.16 9.54
CA ASN A 124 -3.69 -12.97 8.35
C ASN A 124 -5.02 -13.71 8.44
N GLN A 125 -6.10 -12.99 8.15
CA GLN A 125 -7.47 -13.47 8.23
C GLN A 125 -8.27 -12.97 7.04
N LYS A 126 -9.14 -13.84 6.53
CA LYS A 126 -10.06 -13.52 5.45
C LYS A 126 -11.27 -12.76 5.97
N VAL A 127 -11.49 -11.59 5.42
CA VAL A 127 -12.70 -10.80 5.67
C VAL A 127 -13.85 -11.41 4.86
N VAL A 128 -14.97 -11.69 5.53
CA VAL A 128 -16.17 -12.26 4.90
C VAL A 128 -17.27 -11.24 4.69
N ASN A 129 -17.33 -10.21 5.55
CA ASN A 129 -18.31 -9.14 5.42
C ASN A 129 -17.91 -7.91 6.24
N PHE A 130 -18.49 -6.77 5.92
CA PHE A 130 -18.51 -5.60 6.79
C PHE A 130 -19.85 -4.89 6.71
N THR A 131 -20.21 -4.18 7.78
CA THR A 131 -21.48 -3.45 7.90
C THR A 131 -21.20 -2.08 8.51
N GLU A 132 -21.70 -1.04 7.89
CA GLU A 132 -21.66 0.33 8.41
C GLU A 132 -22.91 0.61 9.24
N LEU A 133 -22.73 1.12 10.46
CA LEU A 133 -23.78 1.40 11.43
C LEU A 133 -23.78 2.88 11.85
N GLY A 134 -23.81 3.78 10.88
CA GLY A 134 -23.82 5.22 11.09
C GLY A 134 -22.50 5.78 11.61
N ASN A 135 -22.20 5.60 12.88
CA ASN A 135 -20.99 6.15 13.52
C ASN A 135 -19.82 5.15 13.66
N HIS A 136 -20.02 3.88 13.35
CA HIS A 136 -18.98 2.86 13.39
C HIS A 136 -19.24 1.76 12.37
N CYS A 137 -18.22 0.94 12.12
CA CYS A 137 -18.31 -0.22 11.23
C CYS A 137 -18.04 -1.50 12.02
N ILE A 138 -18.69 -2.60 11.60
CA ILE A 138 -18.37 -3.96 12.05
C ILE A 138 -17.71 -4.69 10.89
N VAL A 139 -16.55 -5.27 11.12
CA VAL A 139 -15.82 -6.11 10.15
C VAL A 139 -15.78 -7.53 10.67
N LYS A 140 -16.27 -8.47 9.87
CA LYS A 140 -16.31 -9.90 10.19
C LYS A 140 -15.30 -10.66 9.35
N THR A 141 -14.46 -11.43 10.01
CA THR A 141 -13.58 -12.43 9.40
C THR A 141 -14.18 -13.84 9.54
N GLU A 142 -13.50 -14.84 8.98
CA GLU A 142 -13.86 -16.25 9.22
C GLU A 142 -13.69 -16.69 10.69
N GLN A 143 -12.89 -15.95 11.47
CA GLN A 143 -12.51 -16.32 12.84
C GLN A 143 -13.23 -15.48 13.90
N GLU A 144 -13.31 -14.17 13.69
CA GLU A 144 -13.80 -13.23 14.69
C GLU A 144 -14.40 -11.96 14.07
N SER A 145 -14.83 -11.03 14.91
CA SER A 145 -15.39 -9.75 14.47
C SER A 145 -14.74 -8.59 15.21
N PHE A 146 -14.55 -7.49 14.50
CA PHE A 146 -13.98 -6.25 14.99
C PHE A 146 -14.94 -5.09 14.77
N THR A 147 -14.74 -3.99 15.51
CA THR A 147 -15.41 -2.71 15.26
C THR A 147 -14.38 -1.63 14.93
N CYS A 148 -14.79 -0.63 14.15
CA CYS A 148 -13.91 0.51 13.88
C CYS A 148 -14.70 1.80 13.61
N ASN A 149 -14.01 2.93 13.76
CA ASN A 149 -14.55 4.24 13.40
C ASN A 149 -14.59 4.42 11.88
N LYS A 150 -13.57 3.94 11.16
CA LYS A 150 -13.45 4.01 9.70
C LYS A 150 -12.91 2.72 9.12
N ILE A 151 -13.48 2.30 7.99
CA ILE A 151 -13.02 1.17 7.19
C ILE A 151 -12.45 1.66 5.86
N PHE A 152 -11.32 1.12 5.45
CA PHE A 152 -10.74 1.25 4.11
C PHE A 152 -10.81 -0.10 3.43
N ASN A 153 -11.74 -0.24 2.49
CA ASN A 153 -11.96 -1.51 1.81
C ASN A 153 -11.26 -1.53 0.45
N SER A 154 -10.35 -2.48 0.25
CA SER A 154 -9.70 -2.76 -1.03
C SER A 154 -10.05 -4.16 -1.58
N ILE A 155 -10.97 -4.87 -0.95
CA ILE A 155 -11.44 -6.17 -1.42
C ILE A 155 -12.47 -5.94 -2.52
N TYR A 156 -12.13 -6.37 -3.73
CA TYR A 156 -13.06 -6.29 -4.86
C TYR A 156 -14.26 -7.24 -4.64
N ASN A 157 -15.46 -6.71 -4.68
CA ASN A 157 -16.68 -7.48 -4.65
C ASN A 157 -17.49 -7.23 -5.95
N PRO A 158 -17.55 -8.18 -6.89
CA PRO A 158 -18.24 -7.99 -8.16
C PRO A 158 -19.75 -7.81 -8.03
N LYS A 159 -20.34 -8.04 -6.85
CA LYS A 159 -21.78 -7.84 -6.57
C LYS A 159 -22.11 -6.41 -6.13
N VAL A 160 -21.13 -5.54 -6.00
CA VAL A 160 -21.31 -4.15 -5.54
C VAL A 160 -21.02 -3.14 -6.67
N VAL A 161 -21.00 -3.60 -7.91
CA VAL A 161 -20.89 -2.76 -9.12
C VAL A 161 -22.26 -2.63 -9.77
#